data_4e51ffc59d863b66b1357173e10dc23b
#
_entry.id   4e51ffc59d863b66b1357173e10dc23b
#
_cell.length_a   1.000
_cell.length_b   1.000
_cell.length_c   1.000
_cell.angle_alpha   90.00
_cell.angle_beta   90.00
_cell.angle_gamma   90.00
#
_symmetry.space_group_name_H-M   'P 1'
#
loop_
_entity.id
_entity.type
_entity.pdbx_description
1 polymer ?
#
loop_
_entity_poly.entity_id
_entity_poly.type
_entity_poly.pdbx_seq_one_letter_code
_entity_poly.pdbx_strand_id
1 'polypeptide(L)'
;HNLSLPIAWSDSLNNLAKRFDAQVAAIDGQQNRLTYSELNQRAHALARRLLKDGLKPGEAIASLLPNSIDAVWASYGIRLAGATEIPLSWGYTLDEIQWCAELAQFKTILTLQKRAPELSGAGFKTLSAESTAAEPSLSNAAIEPLAPIAFNQSARILFTSGTTGKPKGVVYTNGARWMGEQLLKATLPFVPEPGVTILLMTPFVHGASLLAFAWLDHGATIILHDGVNIEKIAPLLDSNSLDAIFAPPTVLAKITSALAGKRYDHVRCVFTGTQPLTPALYHRAHAMFGPKVRITFGKSECVNPITVLGPQDTHHYFSQAEVPAGACVGWPAPGVEIKIEAPDALTAQNEERSDGEVLLRSPHMSSGLIDSNGFRPHEPEGWHHTGDLGYVDQAGRVVLTGRIADVIKTGGYRVNPDEIEVQLAANALCAQICVTSLASDYWGEIIVAVAEGTQPDWQQQCEALLQGMSRHKRPRLYVSVQALPRNPQGKISRKAVSKLVLATHKLLDGSHPRLEPLSN
;
A
#
# COMPACT_ATOMS: atom_id res chain seq x y z
N HIS A 1 10.39 -26.16 23.24
CA HIS A 1 10.07 -26.87 21.99
C HIS A 1 9.13 -26.00 21.15
N ASN A 2 9.67 -25.22 20.21
CA ASN A 2 8.87 -24.48 19.23
C ASN A 2 8.41 -25.48 18.16
N LEU A 3 7.32 -26.19 18.40
CA LEU A 3 6.64 -27.02 17.41
C LEU A 3 5.69 -26.13 16.59
N SER A 4 6.26 -25.26 15.76
CA SER A 4 5.47 -24.61 14.71
C SER A 4 5.24 -25.64 13.61
N LEU A 5 3.99 -26.08 13.46
CA LEU A 5 3.61 -26.99 12.40
C LEU A 5 3.81 -26.33 11.03
N PRO A 6 4.28 -27.08 10.03
CA PRO A 6 4.38 -26.57 8.67
C PRO A 6 3.02 -26.26 8.07
N ILE A 7 2.96 -25.37 7.08
CA ILE A 7 1.74 -24.93 6.43
C ILE A 7 1.51 -25.72 5.15
N ALA A 8 0.34 -26.35 5.03
CA ALA A 8 -0.05 -27.16 3.89
C ALA A 8 -0.66 -26.33 2.76
N TRP A 9 0.13 -25.44 2.16
CA TRP A 9 -0.35 -24.54 1.10
C TRP A 9 -0.92 -25.30 -0.10
N SER A 10 -0.29 -26.41 -0.50
CA SER A 10 -0.70 -27.22 -1.64
C SER A 10 -2.04 -27.89 -1.40
N ASP A 11 -2.26 -28.50 -0.23
CA ASP A 11 -3.56 -29.09 0.13
C ASP A 11 -4.66 -28.04 0.16
N SER A 12 -4.36 -26.84 0.69
CA SER A 12 -5.34 -25.74 0.73
C SER A 12 -5.79 -25.34 -0.68
N LEU A 13 -4.87 -25.19 -1.62
CA LEU A 13 -5.21 -24.82 -3.00
C LEU A 13 -5.94 -25.96 -3.73
N ASN A 14 -5.52 -27.22 -3.54
CA ASN A 14 -6.22 -28.38 -4.08
C ASN A 14 -7.66 -28.45 -3.58
N ASN A 15 -7.90 -28.16 -2.31
CA ASN A 15 -9.24 -28.15 -1.72
C ASN A 15 -10.11 -27.02 -2.29
N LEU A 16 -9.53 -25.82 -2.49
CA LEU A 16 -10.24 -24.73 -3.17
C LEU A 16 -10.66 -25.12 -4.60
N ALA A 17 -9.74 -25.72 -5.36
CA ALA A 17 -10.03 -26.16 -6.72
C ALA A 17 -11.08 -27.26 -6.79
N LYS A 18 -11.10 -28.20 -5.84
CA LYS A 18 -12.14 -29.22 -5.74
C LYS A 18 -13.51 -28.66 -5.40
N ARG A 19 -13.55 -27.62 -4.54
CA ARG A 19 -14.81 -27.01 -4.10
C ARG A 19 -15.39 -26.07 -5.14
N PHE A 20 -14.55 -25.33 -5.86
CA PHE A 20 -14.96 -24.20 -6.70
C PHE A 20 -14.59 -24.37 -8.18
N ASP A 21 -13.97 -25.47 -8.53
CA ASP A 21 -13.58 -25.95 -9.88
C ASP A 21 -13.73 -24.91 -11.02
N ALA A 22 -14.91 -24.84 -11.64
CA ALA A 22 -15.22 -23.97 -12.76
C ALA A 22 -15.52 -22.51 -12.38
N GLN A 23 -15.56 -22.16 -11.09
CA GLN A 23 -15.75 -20.77 -10.66
C GLN A 23 -14.57 -19.92 -11.12
N VAL A 24 -14.85 -18.67 -11.50
CA VAL A 24 -13.82 -17.72 -11.89
C VAL A 24 -13.13 -17.18 -10.64
N ALA A 25 -11.83 -17.40 -10.54
CA ALA A 25 -10.97 -16.86 -9.49
C ALA A 25 -10.53 -15.42 -9.79
N ALA A 26 -10.09 -15.15 -11.02
CA ALA A 26 -9.57 -13.85 -11.41
C ALA A 26 -9.96 -13.45 -12.83
N ILE A 27 -10.16 -12.14 -13.02
CA ILE A 27 -10.35 -11.50 -14.33
C ILE A 27 -9.40 -10.31 -14.38
N ASP A 28 -8.59 -10.17 -15.45
CA ASP A 28 -7.72 -9.02 -15.59
C ASP A 28 -8.29 -7.92 -16.51
N GLY A 29 -7.57 -6.81 -16.61
CA GLY A 29 -7.99 -5.64 -17.40
C GLY A 29 -8.07 -5.88 -18.91
N GLN A 30 -7.58 -7.03 -19.40
CA GLN A 30 -7.66 -7.50 -20.79
C GLN A 30 -8.75 -8.56 -20.97
N GLN A 31 -9.58 -8.77 -19.96
CA GLN A 31 -10.66 -9.75 -19.92
C GLN A 31 -10.19 -11.23 -19.94
N ASN A 32 -8.92 -11.48 -19.66
CA ASN A 32 -8.46 -12.84 -19.43
C ASN A 32 -9.07 -13.36 -18.12
N ARG A 33 -9.50 -14.61 -18.14
CA ARG A 33 -10.13 -15.29 -17.00
C ARG A 33 -9.29 -16.45 -16.53
N LEU A 34 -9.29 -16.65 -15.23
CA LEU A 34 -8.62 -17.76 -14.55
C LEU A 34 -9.64 -18.43 -13.64
N THR A 35 -9.97 -19.70 -13.89
CA THR A 35 -10.81 -20.49 -12.98
C THR A 35 -9.99 -21.02 -11.81
N TYR A 36 -10.65 -21.49 -10.75
CA TYR A 36 -9.96 -22.15 -9.63
C TYR A 36 -9.22 -23.42 -10.06
N SER A 37 -9.80 -24.16 -11.01
CA SER A 37 -9.16 -25.31 -11.64
C SER A 37 -7.85 -24.91 -12.33
N GLU A 38 -7.87 -23.89 -13.16
CA GLU A 38 -6.70 -23.40 -13.88
C GLU A 38 -5.66 -22.78 -12.93
N LEU A 39 -6.09 -22.05 -11.89
CA LEU A 39 -5.21 -21.53 -10.85
C LEU A 39 -4.43 -22.66 -10.19
N ASN A 40 -5.12 -23.72 -9.79
CA ASN A 40 -4.50 -24.89 -9.16
C ASN A 40 -3.50 -25.58 -10.10
N GLN A 41 -3.91 -25.82 -11.34
CA GLN A 41 -3.08 -26.48 -12.35
C GLN A 41 -1.81 -25.70 -12.66
N ARG A 42 -1.93 -24.41 -12.94
CA ARG A 42 -0.78 -23.54 -13.30
C ARG A 42 0.17 -23.33 -12.12
N ALA A 43 -0.38 -23.13 -10.92
CA ALA A 43 0.43 -22.98 -9.71
C ALA A 43 1.24 -24.25 -9.40
N HIS A 44 0.64 -25.43 -9.50
CA HIS A 44 1.33 -26.70 -9.29
C HIS A 44 2.33 -27.03 -10.41
N ALA A 45 2.02 -26.69 -11.66
CA ALA A 45 2.95 -26.83 -12.79
C ALA A 45 4.24 -26.00 -12.55
N LEU A 46 4.07 -24.72 -12.18
CA LEU A 46 5.20 -23.85 -11.83
C LEU A 46 6.00 -24.41 -10.65
N ALA A 47 5.33 -24.78 -9.57
CA ALA A 47 5.99 -25.30 -8.37
C ALA A 47 6.82 -26.57 -8.67
N ARG A 48 6.25 -27.51 -9.41
CA ARG A 48 6.95 -28.73 -9.83
C ARG A 48 8.12 -28.44 -10.76
N ARG A 49 7.98 -27.49 -11.65
CA ARG A 49 9.08 -27.05 -12.54
C ARG A 49 10.23 -26.50 -11.72
N LEU A 50 9.97 -25.62 -10.76
CA LEU A 50 11.00 -25.05 -9.88
C LEU A 50 11.70 -26.14 -9.06
N LEU A 51 10.95 -27.08 -8.49
CA LEU A 51 11.50 -28.20 -7.72
C LEU A 51 12.33 -29.14 -8.60
N LYS A 52 11.88 -29.45 -9.82
CA LYS A 52 12.62 -30.26 -10.81
C LYS A 52 13.92 -29.57 -11.23
N ASP A 53 13.91 -28.25 -11.32
CA ASP A 53 15.09 -27.44 -11.66
C ASP A 53 16.07 -27.31 -10.46
N GLY A 54 15.78 -27.97 -9.33
CA GLY A 54 16.66 -28.06 -8.16
C GLY A 54 16.50 -26.96 -7.13
N LEU A 55 15.34 -26.25 -7.12
CA LEU A 55 15.03 -25.22 -6.13
C LEU A 55 15.27 -25.75 -4.70
N LYS A 56 16.00 -24.97 -3.90
CA LYS A 56 16.19 -25.24 -2.48
C LYS A 56 15.13 -24.58 -1.62
N PRO A 57 14.78 -25.16 -0.46
CA PRO A 57 13.84 -24.54 0.47
C PRO A 57 14.27 -23.10 0.83
N GLY A 58 13.36 -22.16 0.67
CA GLY A 58 13.59 -20.73 0.94
C GLY A 58 14.41 -19.97 -0.10
N GLU A 59 14.88 -20.64 -1.16
CA GLU A 59 15.56 -19.95 -2.27
C GLU A 59 14.66 -18.90 -2.91
N ALA A 60 15.25 -17.74 -3.23
CA ALA A 60 14.49 -16.60 -3.76
C ALA A 60 14.18 -16.77 -5.26
N ILE A 61 12.92 -16.59 -5.61
CA ILE A 61 12.40 -16.55 -6.98
C ILE A 61 11.66 -15.23 -7.19
N ALA A 62 12.09 -14.45 -8.17
CA ALA A 62 11.42 -13.23 -8.53
C ALA A 62 10.31 -13.45 -9.57
N SER A 63 9.28 -12.62 -9.50
CA SER A 63 8.29 -12.45 -10.55
C SER A 63 8.29 -11.01 -11.03
N LEU A 64 8.29 -10.81 -12.35
CA LEU A 64 8.20 -9.51 -13.01
C LEU A 64 7.07 -9.59 -14.03
N LEU A 65 5.87 -9.31 -13.56
CA LEU A 65 4.63 -9.48 -14.30
C LEU A 65 3.74 -8.24 -14.16
N PRO A 66 2.97 -7.88 -15.20
CA PRO A 66 1.94 -6.84 -15.05
C PRO A 66 0.85 -7.30 -14.09
N ASN A 67 -0.06 -6.40 -13.75
CA ASN A 67 -1.22 -6.70 -12.90
C ASN A 67 -2.24 -7.55 -13.68
N SER A 68 -2.02 -8.84 -13.73
CA SER A 68 -2.71 -9.80 -14.58
C SER A 68 -3.02 -11.10 -13.86
N ILE A 69 -3.79 -11.98 -14.50
CA ILE A 69 -4.03 -13.35 -13.98
C ILE A 69 -2.73 -14.13 -13.81
N ASP A 70 -1.69 -13.85 -14.62
CA ASP A 70 -0.39 -14.51 -14.50
C ASP A 70 0.30 -14.18 -13.18
N ALA A 71 0.19 -12.93 -12.70
CA ALA A 71 0.72 -12.55 -11.39
C ALA A 71 0.07 -13.35 -10.24
N VAL A 72 -1.20 -13.73 -10.39
CA VAL A 72 -1.95 -14.50 -9.39
C VAL A 72 -1.44 -15.92 -9.30
N TRP A 73 -1.50 -16.69 -10.39
CA TRP A 73 -1.06 -18.09 -10.33
C TRP A 73 0.44 -18.24 -10.09
N ALA A 74 1.25 -17.26 -10.55
CA ALA A 74 2.69 -17.24 -10.27
C ALA A 74 2.98 -17.09 -8.77
N SER A 75 2.29 -16.19 -8.07
CA SER A 75 2.43 -16.01 -6.63
C SER A 75 2.09 -17.29 -5.86
N TYR A 76 1.01 -17.96 -6.22
CA TYR A 76 0.66 -19.27 -5.65
C TYR A 76 1.72 -20.33 -5.95
N GLY A 77 2.18 -20.44 -7.19
CA GLY A 77 3.15 -21.47 -7.60
C GLY A 77 4.50 -21.33 -6.91
N ILE A 78 5.00 -20.11 -6.76
CA ILE A 78 6.25 -19.83 -6.03
C ILE A 78 6.10 -20.22 -4.55
N ARG A 79 4.97 -19.90 -3.93
CA ARG A 79 4.65 -20.27 -2.55
C ARG A 79 4.56 -21.79 -2.36
N LEU A 80 3.88 -22.50 -3.27
CA LEU A 80 3.75 -23.95 -3.22
C LEU A 80 5.08 -24.68 -3.32
N ALA A 81 6.03 -24.13 -4.07
CA ALA A 81 7.39 -24.68 -4.21
C ALA A 81 8.25 -24.49 -2.94
N GLY A 82 7.78 -23.69 -1.98
CA GLY A 82 8.57 -23.35 -0.79
C GLY A 82 9.71 -22.35 -1.07
N ALA A 83 9.58 -21.58 -2.15
CA ALA A 83 10.49 -20.49 -2.47
C ALA A 83 10.16 -19.22 -1.68
N THR A 84 11.13 -18.33 -1.56
CA THR A 84 10.90 -16.93 -1.15
C THR A 84 10.48 -16.13 -2.36
N GLU A 85 9.24 -15.68 -2.38
CA GLU A 85 8.67 -14.88 -3.46
C GLU A 85 9.21 -13.45 -3.43
N ILE A 86 9.73 -12.97 -4.56
CA ILE A 86 10.14 -11.58 -4.76
C ILE A 86 9.28 -10.96 -5.85
N PRO A 87 8.08 -10.42 -5.52
CA PRO A 87 7.23 -9.78 -6.52
C PRO A 87 7.79 -8.40 -6.86
N LEU A 88 8.33 -8.25 -8.07
CA LEU A 88 8.88 -6.99 -8.57
C LEU A 88 7.82 -6.19 -9.31
N SER A 89 7.89 -4.87 -9.20
CA SER A 89 7.05 -3.98 -9.98
C SER A 89 7.36 -4.12 -11.47
N TRP A 90 6.31 -4.28 -12.30
CA TRP A 90 6.44 -4.39 -13.75
C TRP A 90 7.21 -3.22 -14.39
N GLY A 91 7.08 -2.03 -13.82
CA GLY A 91 7.76 -0.82 -14.27
C GLY A 91 9.21 -0.66 -13.83
N TYR A 92 9.78 -1.62 -13.09
CA TYR A 92 11.17 -1.53 -12.66
C TYR A 92 12.12 -1.56 -13.86
N THR A 93 13.13 -0.67 -13.81
CA THR A 93 14.26 -0.67 -14.72
C THR A 93 15.20 -1.85 -14.43
N LEU A 94 16.08 -2.15 -15.37
CA LEU A 94 17.08 -3.21 -15.17
C LEU A 94 17.97 -2.93 -13.96
N ASP A 95 18.38 -1.68 -13.74
CA ASP A 95 19.20 -1.29 -12.58
C ASP A 95 18.46 -1.51 -11.25
N GLU A 96 17.17 -1.21 -11.20
CA GLU A 96 16.34 -1.48 -10.02
C GLU A 96 16.20 -2.98 -9.75
N ILE A 97 16.03 -3.78 -10.81
CA ILE A 97 15.95 -5.25 -10.71
C ILE A 97 17.29 -5.83 -10.22
N GLN A 98 18.41 -5.38 -10.76
CA GLN A 98 19.74 -5.79 -10.34
C GLN A 98 20.00 -5.43 -8.87
N TRP A 99 19.62 -4.23 -8.46
CA TRP A 99 19.67 -3.82 -7.05
C TRP A 99 18.88 -4.74 -6.13
N CYS A 100 17.64 -5.06 -6.50
CA CYS A 100 16.82 -6.01 -5.74
C CYS A 100 17.46 -7.41 -5.68
N ALA A 101 18.06 -7.85 -6.79
CA ALA A 101 18.74 -9.14 -6.88
C ALA A 101 20.00 -9.21 -6.00
N GLU A 102 20.76 -8.13 -5.91
CA GLU A 102 21.91 -8.04 -5.01
C GLU A 102 21.48 -8.18 -3.55
N LEU A 103 20.36 -7.56 -3.17
CA LEU A 103 19.84 -7.62 -1.80
C LEU A 103 19.19 -8.98 -1.47
N ALA A 104 18.31 -9.47 -2.32
CA ALA A 104 17.50 -10.67 -2.07
C ALA A 104 18.11 -11.95 -2.63
N GLN A 105 19.24 -11.85 -3.34
CA GLN A 105 20.02 -12.99 -3.86
C GLN A 105 19.24 -13.92 -4.80
N PHE A 106 18.27 -13.40 -5.56
CA PHE A 106 17.58 -14.19 -6.57
C PHE A 106 18.37 -14.22 -7.89
N LYS A 107 18.27 -15.34 -8.61
CA LYS A 107 18.89 -15.55 -9.93
C LYS A 107 17.87 -15.88 -11.00
N THR A 108 16.69 -16.31 -10.61
CA THR A 108 15.61 -16.74 -11.51
C THR A 108 14.46 -15.74 -11.44
N ILE A 109 13.97 -15.33 -12.60
CA ILE A 109 12.86 -14.38 -12.75
C ILE A 109 11.79 -15.00 -13.66
N LEU A 110 10.57 -15.15 -13.15
CA LEU A 110 9.40 -15.47 -13.97
C LEU A 110 8.87 -14.18 -14.59
N THR A 111 8.78 -14.13 -15.90
CA THR A 111 8.38 -12.93 -16.63
C THR A 111 7.70 -13.25 -17.96
N LEU A 112 7.24 -12.22 -18.68
CA LEU A 112 6.73 -12.35 -20.05
C LEU A 112 7.88 -12.40 -21.07
N GLN A 113 7.63 -13.06 -22.20
CA GLN A 113 8.62 -13.20 -23.27
C GLN A 113 9.24 -11.86 -23.72
N LYS A 114 8.45 -10.78 -23.68
CA LYS A 114 8.92 -9.45 -24.10
C LYS A 114 10.01 -8.85 -23.20
N ARG A 115 10.11 -9.27 -21.91
CA ARG A 115 11.16 -8.82 -20.98
C ARG A 115 12.31 -9.81 -20.83
N ALA A 116 12.13 -11.06 -21.28
CA ALA A 116 13.11 -12.13 -21.11
C ALA A 116 14.49 -11.84 -21.75
N PRO A 117 14.60 -11.27 -22.98
CA PRO A 117 15.91 -10.99 -23.59
C PRO A 117 16.78 -10.02 -22.79
N GLU A 118 16.18 -8.94 -22.28
CA GLU A 118 16.84 -7.94 -21.44
C GLU A 118 17.40 -8.57 -20.16
N LEU A 119 16.58 -9.38 -19.48
CA LEU A 119 16.95 -10.03 -18.22
C LEU A 119 18.00 -11.13 -18.44
N SER A 120 17.85 -11.94 -19.48
CA SER A 120 18.83 -12.98 -19.82
C SER A 120 20.17 -12.37 -20.22
N GLY A 121 20.16 -11.25 -20.95
CA GLY A 121 21.36 -10.48 -21.27
C GLY A 121 22.08 -9.93 -20.04
N ALA A 122 21.35 -9.68 -18.96
CA ALA A 122 21.90 -9.25 -17.67
C ALA A 122 22.34 -10.44 -16.76
N GLY A 123 22.24 -11.69 -17.22
CA GLY A 123 22.70 -12.88 -16.50
C GLY A 123 21.66 -13.58 -15.65
N PHE A 124 20.38 -13.16 -15.70
CA PHE A 124 19.30 -13.85 -15.00
C PHE A 124 18.83 -15.09 -15.78
N LYS A 125 18.48 -16.15 -15.04
CA LYS A 125 17.69 -17.25 -15.59
C LYS A 125 16.23 -16.78 -15.70
N THR A 126 15.67 -16.83 -16.90
CA THR A 126 14.27 -16.43 -17.11
C THR A 126 13.36 -17.64 -17.28
N LEU A 127 12.18 -17.58 -16.70
CA LEU A 127 11.06 -18.49 -16.94
C LEU A 127 9.96 -17.70 -17.63
N SER A 128 9.40 -18.24 -18.73
CA SER A 128 8.30 -17.60 -19.44
C SER A 128 6.97 -17.98 -18.80
N ALA A 129 6.17 -16.96 -18.45
CA ALA A 129 4.81 -17.17 -17.98
C ALA A 129 3.94 -17.78 -19.08
N GLU A 130 4.10 -17.33 -20.33
CA GLU A 130 3.33 -17.85 -21.47
C GLU A 130 3.63 -19.35 -21.70
N SER A 131 4.89 -19.76 -21.61
CA SER A 131 5.26 -21.17 -21.77
C SER A 131 4.75 -22.03 -20.63
N THR A 132 4.82 -21.53 -19.39
CA THR A 132 4.31 -22.24 -18.21
C THR A 132 2.78 -22.39 -18.27
N ALA A 133 2.07 -21.37 -18.72
CA ALA A 133 0.62 -21.42 -18.88
C ALA A 133 0.17 -22.36 -19.99
N ALA A 134 1.04 -22.62 -21.00
CA ALA A 134 0.78 -23.52 -22.12
C ALA A 134 1.16 -24.98 -21.85
N GLU A 135 1.80 -25.30 -20.72
CA GLU A 135 2.14 -26.68 -20.35
C GLU A 135 0.86 -27.53 -20.23
N PRO A 136 0.90 -28.83 -20.65
CA PRO A 136 -0.23 -29.71 -20.51
C PRO A 136 -0.69 -29.78 -19.04
N SER A 137 -1.93 -29.40 -18.78
CA SER A 137 -2.48 -29.41 -17.43
C SER A 137 -2.89 -30.84 -17.03
N LEU A 138 -2.48 -31.25 -15.83
CA LEU A 138 -3.05 -32.42 -15.18
C LEU A 138 -4.49 -32.10 -14.76
N SER A 139 -5.38 -33.07 -14.80
CA SER A 139 -6.69 -32.90 -14.16
C SER A 139 -6.50 -32.65 -12.66
N ASN A 140 -7.33 -31.82 -12.05
CA ASN A 140 -7.23 -31.53 -10.60
C ASN A 140 -7.25 -32.79 -9.74
N ALA A 141 -7.95 -33.83 -10.17
CA ALA A 141 -8.00 -35.13 -9.48
C ALA A 141 -6.65 -35.87 -9.49
N ALA A 142 -5.76 -35.55 -10.44
CA ALA A 142 -4.44 -36.18 -10.57
C ALA A 142 -3.30 -35.31 -9.99
N ILE A 143 -3.60 -34.16 -9.41
CA ILE A 143 -2.59 -33.29 -8.79
C ILE A 143 -2.30 -33.81 -7.38
N GLU A 144 -1.16 -34.46 -7.21
CA GLU A 144 -0.66 -34.85 -5.90
C GLU A 144 -0.20 -33.61 -5.11
N PRO A 145 -0.55 -33.52 -3.82
CA PRO A 145 -0.10 -32.42 -2.97
C PRO A 145 1.42 -32.37 -2.85
N LEU A 146 1.96 -31.16 -2.80
CA LEU A 146 3.34 -30.91 -2.46
C LEU A 146 3.52 -30.88 -0.93
N ALA A 147 4.75 -31.11 -0.46
CA ALA A 147 5.06 -31.09 0.95
C ALA A 147 4.70 -29.75 1.62
N PRO A 148 4.19 -29.76 2.85
CA PRO A 148 3.97 -28.58 3.65
C PRO A 148 5.26 -27.78 3.86
N ILE A 149 5.15 -26.46 3.93
CA ILE A 149 6.29 -25.53 4.02
C ILE A 149 6.50 -25.12 5.48
N ALA A 150 7.77 -25.11 5.93
CA ALA A 150 8.12 -24.77 7.29
C ALA A 150 7.62 -23.35 7.68
N PHE A 151 7.05 -23.25 8.87
CA PHE A 151 6.44 -22.02 9.39
C PHE A 151 7.43 -20.84 9.44
N ASN A 152 8.65 -21.08 9.92
CA ASN A 152 9.68 -20.07 10.11
C ASN A 152 10.53 -19.81 8.85
N GLN A 153 10.29 -20.54 7.75
CA GLN A 153 11.02 -20.32 6.51
C GLN A 153 10.61 -18.99 5.88
N SER A 154 11.59 -18.28 5.28
CA SER A 154 11.31 -17.09 4.46
C SER A 154 10.33 -17.41 3.35
N ALA A 155 9.34 -16.57 3.18
CA ALA A 155 8.23 -16.76 2.24
C ALA A 155 8.12 -15.65 1.20
N ARG A 156 8.41 -14.41 1.60
CA ARG A 156 8.21 -13.27 0.71
C ARG A 156 9.11 -12.11 1.11
N ILE A 157 9.67 -11.41 0.12
CA ILE A 157 10.36 -10.13 0.32
C ILE A 157 9.64 -9.08 -0.53
N LEU A 158 9.12 -8.05 0.14
CA LEU A 158 8.48 -6.91 -0.49
C LEU A 158 9.46 -5.75 -0.57
N PHE A 159 9.76 -5.30 -1.77
CA PHE A 159 10.58 -4.12 -1.96
C PHE A 159 9.74 -2.84 -1.88
N THR A 160 10.22 -1.89 -1.09
CA THR A 160 9.58 -0.58 -0.89
C THR A 160 10.48 0.52 -1.37
N SER A 161 9.91 1.61 -1.88
CA SER A 161 10.64 2.83 -2.17
C SER A 161 11.20 3.40 -0.85
N GLY A 162 12.49 3.21 -0.59
CA GLY A 162 13.15 3.76 0.58
C GLY A 162 13.17 5.29 0.54
N THR A 163 13.16 5.92 1.72
CA THR A 163 13.36 7.38 1.87
C THR A 163 14.69 7.88 1.29
N THR A 164 15.65 6.97 1.08
CA THR A 164 16.98 7.22 0.50
C THR A 164 17.05 7.05 -1.02
N GLY A 165 15.94 6.72 -1.69
CA GLY A 165 15.85 6.59 -3.14
C GLY A 165 16.08 5.17 -3.68
N LYS A 166 16.73 4.26 -2.96
CA LYS A 166 16.87 2.85 -3.37
C LYS A 166 15.92 1.95 -2.58
N PRO A 167 15.29 0.95 -3.23
CA PRO A 167 14.38 0.04 -2.55
C PRO A 167 15.05 -0.74 -1.42
N LYS A 168 14.27 -0.99 -0.34
CA LYS A 168 14.62 -1.90 0.75
C LYS A 168 13.69 -3.09 0.73
N GLY A 169 14.17 -4.27 1.11
CA GLY A 169 13.38 -5.48 1.18
C GLY A 169 12.82 -5.70 2.59
N VAL A 170 11.54 -6.00 2.67
CA VAL A 170 10.86 -6.40 3.91
C VAL A 170 10.62 -7.89 3.85
N VAL A 171 11.18 -8.65 4.80
CA VAL A 171 11.22 -10.11 4.77
C VAL A 171 10.12 -10.70 5.64
N TYR A 172 9.29 -11.57 5.07
CA TYR A 172 8.22 -12.29 5.76
C TYR A 172 8.50 -13.79 5.78
N THR A 173 8.21 -14.43 6.92
CA THR A 173 8.13 -15.89 7.01
C THR A 173 6.78 -16.41 6.53
N ASN A 174 6.70 -17.72 6.25
CA ASN A 174 5.41 -18.37 5.93
C ASN A 174 4.40 -18.21 7.08
N GLY A 175 4.85 -18.33 8.32
CA GLY A 175 3.99 -18.18 9.49
C GLY A 175 3.43 -16.77 9.64
N ALA A 176 4.27 -15.75 9.53
CA ALA A 176 3.81 -14.36 9.59
C ALA A 176 2.84 -14.03 8.46
N ARG A 177 3.12 -14.52 7.24
CA ARG A 177 2.22 -14.37 6.09
C ARG A 177 0.88 -15.06 6.34
N TRP A 178 0.90 -16.31 6.81
CA TRP A 178 -0.32 -17.05 7.13
C TRP A 178 -1.14 -16.34 8.22
N MET A 179 -0.52 -15.91 9.32
CA MET A 179 -1.20 -15.19 10.40
C MET A 179 -1.83 -13.88 9.91
N GLY A 180 -1.12 -13.12 9.08
CA GLY A 180 -1.64 -11.89 8.48
C GLY A 180 -2.85 -12.15 7.58
N GLU A 181 -2.82 -13.21 6.77
CA GLU A 181 -3.95 -13.63 5.93
C GLU A 181 -5.17 -14.03 6.78
N GLN A 182 -4.98 -14.80 7.87
CA GLN A 182 -6.08 -15.17 8.76
C GLN A 182 -6.66 -13.96 9.49
N LEU A 183 -5.80 -13.06 9.98
CA LEU A 183 -6.23 -11.85 10.67
C LEU A 183 -7.03 -10.92 9.75
N LEU A 184 -6.59 -10.76 8.50
CA LEU A 184 -7.34 -9.99 7.50
C LEU A 184 -8.73 -10.61 7.29
N LYS A 185 -8.83 -11.92 7.10
CA LYS A 185 -10.12 -12.62 6.93
C LYS A 185 -11.03 -12.45 8.15
N ALA A 186 -10.46 -12.52 9.36
CA ALA A 186 -11.22 -12.33 10.60
C ALA A 186 -11.77 -10.91 10.78
N THR A 187 -11.21 -9.94 10.09
CA THR A 187 -11.60 -8.51 10.18
C THR A 187 -12.35 -8.00 8.94
N LEU A 188 -12.70 -8.86 8.00
CA LEU A 188 -13.53 -8.48 6.87
C LEU A 188 -14.94 -8.08 7.34
N PRO A 189 -15.57 -7.06 6.72
CA PRO A 189 -16.91 -6.61 7.11
C PRO A 189 -18.01 -7.61 6.71
N PHE A 190 -17.71 -8.55 5.85
CA PHE A 190 -18.54 -9.69 5.46
C PHE A 190 -17.66 -10.82 4.92
N VAL A 191 -18.18 -12.04 4.92
CA VAL A 191 -17.49 -13.20 4.35
C VAL A 191 -17.77 -13.25 2.85
N PRO A 192 -16.75 -13.19 1.98
CA PRO A 192 -16.94 -13.37 0.55
C PRO A 192 -17.46 -14.80 0.23
N GLU A 193 -18.22 -14.90 -0.85
CA GLU A 193 -18.78 -16.15 -1.36
C GLU A 193 -18.54 -16.27 -2.87
N PRO A 194 -18.67 -17.46 -3.48
CA PRO A 194 -18.59 -17.61 -4.93
C PRO A 194 -19.50 -16.62 -5.67
N GLY A 195 -18.94 -15.93 -6.67
CA GLY A 195 -19.62 -14.89 -7.43
C GLY A 195 -19.51 -13.48 -6.84
N VAL A 196 -19.07 -13.32 -5.58
CA VAL A 196 -18.78 -12.01 -4.99
C VAL A 196 -17.47 -11.48 -5.52
N THR A 197 -17.47 -10.24 -6.01
CA THR A 197 -16.33 -9.65 -6.70
C THR A 197 -15.67 -8.53 -5.90
N ILE A 198 -14.36 -8.39 -6.08
CA ILE A 198 -13.61 -7.21 -5.62
C ILE A 198 -12.76 -6.64 -6.75
N LEU A 199 -12.79 -5.33 -6.93
CA LEU A 199 -11.91 -4.62 -7.87
C LEU A 199 -10.63 -4.17 -7.16
N LEU A 200 -9.49 -4.57 -7.72
CA LEU A 200 -8.14 -4.23 -7.27
C LEU A 200 -7.44 -3.46 -8.38
N MET A 201 -7.15 -2.18 -8.14
CA MET A 201 -6.60 -1.24 -9.14
C MET A 201 -5.15 -0.86 -8.85
N THR A 202 -4.64 -1.24 -7.69
CA THR A 202 -3.23 -1.09 -7.34
C THR A 202 -2.45 -2.34 -7.72
N PRO A 203 -1.13 -2.26 -7.91
CA PRO A 203 -0.34 -3.43 -8.31
C PRO A 203 -0.52 -4.61 -7.37
N PHE A 204 -0.71 -5.80 -7.94
CA PHE A 204 -0.87 -7.07 -7.20
C PHE A 204 0.34 -7.38 -6.31
N VAL A 205 1.51 -6.88 -6.69
CA VAL A 205 2.77 -7.04 -5.93
C VAL A 205 2.80 -6.31 -4.58
N HIS A 206 1.81 -5.46 -4.30
CA HIS A 206 1.68 -4.68 -3.06
C HIS A 206 0.46 -5.12 -2.22
N GLY A 207 -0.13 -4.18 -1.48
CA GLY A 207 -1.23 -4.43 -0.56
C GLY A 207 -2.49 -5.07 -1.16
N ALA A 208 -2.74 -4.88 -2.46
CA ALA A 208 -3.85 -5.51 -3.16
C ALA A 208 -3.81 -7.03 -3.09
N SER A 209 -2.63 -7.66 -3.10
CA SER A 209 -2.49 -9.11 -3.00
C SER A 209 -3.09 -9.71 -1.72
N LEU A 210 -3.09 -8.96 -0.62
CA LEU A 210 -3.63 -9.43 0.66
C LEU A 210 -5.15 -9.64 0.58
N LEU A 211 -5.88 -8.66 0.02
CA LEU A 211 -7.31 -8.80 -0.23
C LEU A 211 -7.60 -9.87 -1.29
N ALA A 212 -6.74 -10.00 -2.30
CA ALA A 212 -6.86 -11.04 -3.31
C ALA A 212 -6.82 -12.44 -2.67
N PHE A 213 -5.83 -12.74 -1.84
CA PHE A 213 -5.75 -14.03 -1.15
C PHE A 213 -6.96 -14.28 -0.24
N ALA A 214 -7.41 -13.25 0.49
CA ALA A 214 -8.58 -13.36 1.34
C ALA A 214 -9.86 -13.69 0.53
N TRP A 215 -10.03 -13.08 -0.64
CA TRP A 215 -11.15 -13.36 -1.54
C TRP A 215 -11.09 -14.76 -2.13
N LEU A 216 -9.93 -15.16 -2.62
CA LEU A 216 -9.71 -16.46 -3.24
C LEU A 216 -9.87 -17.63 -2.26
N ASP A 217 -9.52 -17.46 -1.00
CA ASP A 217 -9.75 -18.48 0.04
C ASP A 217 -11.24 -18.81 0.27
N HIS A 218 -12.15 -17.96 -0.21
CA HIS A 218 -13.61 -18.12 -0.10
C HIS A 218 -14.29 -18.53 -1.42
N GLY A 219 -13.54 -18.78 -2.47
CA GLY A 219 -14.10 -19.11 -3.79
C GLY A 219 -14.68 -17.92 -4.55
N ALA A 220 -14.41 -16.71 -4.09
CA ALA A 220 -14.87 -15.47 -4.69
C ALA A 220 -13.99 -15.03 -5.88
N THR A 221 -14.33 -13.94 -6.54
CA THR A 221 -13.68 -13.48 -7.78
C THR A 221 -12.94 -12.16 -7.54
N ILE A 222 -11.69 -12.06 -7.97
CA ILE A 222 -10.94 -10.81 -8.02
C ILE A 222 -10.90 -10.27 -9.45
N ILE A 223 -11.01 -8.93 -9.57
CA ILE A 223 -10.88 -8.21 -10.83
C ILE A 223 -9.66 -7.30 -10.72
N LEU A 224 -8.70 -7.48 -11.62
CA LEU A 224 -7.41 -6.78 -11.59
C LEU A 224 -7.35 -5.76 -12.73
N HIS A 225 -7.18 -4.48 -12.40
CA HIS A 225 -6.93 -3.43 -13.38
C HIS A 225 -5.58 -2.75 -13.14
N ASP A 226 -4.96 -2.27 -14.19
CA ASP A 226 -3.74 -1.44 -14.13
C ASP A 226 -4.14 0.02 -13.90
N GLY A 227 -4.18 0.43 -12.63
CA GLY A 227 -4.57 1.79 -12.26
C GLY A 227 -6.06 2.07 -12.44
N VAL A 228 -6.41 3.36 -12.39
CA VAL A 228 -7.79 3.84 -12.47
C VAL A 228 -8.13 4.22 -13.91
N ASN A 229 -8.98 3.43 -14.54
CA ASN A 229 -9.57 3.74 -15.84
C ASN A 229 -11.09 3.78 -15.69
N ILE A 230 -11.67 4.99 -15.68
CA ILE A 230 -13.10 5.20 -15.44
C ILE A 230 -13.96 4.55 -16.53
N GLU A 231 -13.51 4.55 -17.78
CA GLU A 231 -14.24 3.92 -18.89
C GLU A 231 -14.41 2.41 -18.71
N LYS A 232 -13.46 1.76 -18.02
CA LYS A 232 -13.54 0.33 -17.68
C LYS A 232 -14.27 0.07 -16.36
N ILE A 233 -14.17 0.98 -15.40
CA ILE A 233 -14.76 0.83 -14.06
C ILE A 233 -16.25 1.14 -14.07
N ALA A 234 -16.68 2.22 -14.76
CA ALA A 234 -18.07 2.65 -14.78
C ALA A 234 -19.04 1.56 -15.25
N PRO A 235 -18.78 0.80 -16.34
CA PRO A 235 -19.65 -0.30 -16.74
C PRO A 235 -19.78 -1.41 -15.68
N LEU A 236 -18.72 -1.70 -14.93
CA LEU A 236 -18.76 -2.69 -13.85
C LEU A 236 -19.63 -2.22 -12.68
N LEU A 237 -19.58 -0.94 -12.34
CA LEU A 237 -20.45 -0.35 -11.33
C LEU A 237 -21.91 -0.25 -11.81
N ASP A 238 -22.13 0.22 -13.04
CA ASP A 238 -23.47 0.39 -13.61
C ASP A 238 -24.20 -0.95 -13.82
N SER A 239 -23.48 -2.04 -14.05
CA SER A 239 -24.04 -3.41 -14.21
C SER A 239 -24.18 -4.19 -12.90
N ASN A 240 -23.93 -3.58 -11.76
CA ASN A 240 -23.91 -4.24 -10.45
C ASN A 240 -22.92 -5.44 -10.37
N SER A 241 -21.83 -5.38 -11.13
CA SER A 241 -20.84 -6.46 -11.19
C SER A 241 -19.73 -6.34 -10.14
N LEU A 242 -19.74 -5.28 -9.33
CA LEU A 242 -18.76 -5.08 -8.25
C LEU A 242 -19.44 -5.08 -6.90
N ASP A 243 -18.99 -5.99 -6.02
CA ASP A 243 -19.43 -6.05 -4.63
C ASP A 243 -18.51 -5.28 -3.70
N ALA A 244 -17.23 -5.21 -4.02
CA ALA A 244 -16.24 -4.49 -3.23
C ALA A 244 -15.17 -3.83 -4.12
N ILE A 245 -14.54 -2.78 -3.58
CA ILE A 245 -13.47 -2.03 -4.25
C ILE A 245 -12.36 -1.78 -3.23
N PHE A 246 -11.11 -2.03 -3.62
CA PHE A 246 -9.96 -1.51 -2.90
C PHE A 246 -9.53 -0.18 -3.53
N ALA A 247 -9.78 0.90 -2.83
CA ALA A 247 -9.54 2.26 -3.31
C ALA A 247 -8.80 3.07 -2.24
N PRO A 248 -7.46 3.17 -2.32
CA PRO A 248 -6.75 4.19 -1.55
C PRO A 248 -7.34 5.58 -1.77
N PRO A 249 -7.18 6.55 -0.86
CA PRO A 249 -7.83 7.85 -0.95
C PRO A 249 -7.65 8.57 -2.28
N THR A 250 -6.46 8.48 -2.91
CA THR A 250 -6.23 9.06 -4.26
C THR A 250 -7.07 8.40 -5.35
N VAL A 251 -7.25 7.09 -5.30
CA VAL A 251 -8.11 6.34 -6.22
C VAL A 251 -9.57 6.66 -5.97
N LEU A 252 -9.98 6.69 -4.70
CA LEU A 252 -11.35 7.03 -4.30
C LEU A 252 -11.73 8.45 -4.74
N ALA A 253 -10.81 9.40 -4.62
CA ALA A 253 -10.99 10.76 -5.10
C ALA A 253 -11.25 10.83 -6.62
N LYS A 254 -10.49 10.06 -7.41
CA LYS A 254 -10.68 9.99 -8.87
C LYS A 254 -12.05 9.42 -9.23
N ILE A 255 -12.45 8.31 -8.60
CA ILE A 255 -13.74 7.66 -8.86
C ILE A 255 -14.89 8.59 -8.49
N THR A 256 -14.87 9.16 -7.27
CA THR A 256 -15.95 10.02 -6.79
C THR A 256 -16.09 11.33 -7.54
N SER A 257 -15.00 11.85 -8.11
CA SER A 257 -15.02 13.03 -8.97
C SER A 257 -15.56 12.72 -10.36
N ALA A 258 -15.05 11.66 -10.99
CA ALA A 258 -15.41 11.30 -12.36
C ALA A 258 -16.86 10.80 -12.48
N LEU A 259 -17.39 10.14 -11.45
CA LEU A 259 -18.74 9.61 -11.40
C LEU A 259 -19.65 10.40 -10.44
N ALA A 260 -19.38 11.69 -10.26
CA ALA A 260 -20.15 12.56 -9.37
C ALA A 260 -21.65 12.52 -9.72
N GLY A 261 -22.49 12.46 -8.70
CA GLY A 261 -23.95 12.36 -8.83
C GLY A 261 -24.48 10.94 -9.08
N LYS A 262 -23.63 9.96 -9.37
CA LYS A 262 -24.02 8.55 -9.43
C LYS A 262 -24.07 7.91 -8.05
N ARG A 263 -24.91 6.88 -7.90
CA ARG A 263 -25.08 6.13 -6.67
C ARG A 263 -25.03 4.63 -6.93
N TYR A 264 -24.27 3.91 -6.11
CA TYR A 264 -24.01 2.48 -6.25
C TYR A 264 -24.23 1.75 -4.92
N ASP A 265 -25.48 1.61 -4.51
CA ASP A 265 -25.87 1.01 -3.23
C ASP A 265 -25.55 -0.50 -3.12
N HIS A 266 -25.37 -1.17 -4.25
CA HIS A 266 -25.02 -2.59 -4.32
C HIS A 266 -23.57 -2.87 -3.86
N VAL A 267 -22.67 -1.88 -3.89
CA VAL A 267 -21.32 -2.04 -3.37
C VAL A 267 -21.39 -2.24 -1.87
N ARG A 268 -20.84 -3.36 -1.41
CA ARG A 268 -20.92 -3.80 -0.01
C ARG A 268 -19.82 -3.21 0.86
N CYS A 269 -18.65 -2.96 0.28
CA CYS A 269 -17.52 -2.35 0.99
C CYS A 269 -16.56 -1.64 0.04
N VAL A 270 -16.11 -0.46 0.48
CA VAL A 270 -14.97 0.27 -0.10
C VAL A 270 -13.82 0.15 0.90
N PHE A 271 -12.84 -0.68 0.58
CA PHE A 271 -11.63 -0.85 1.37
C PHE A 271 -10.68 0.29 1.08
N THR A 272 -10.29 1.04 2.08
CA THR A 272 -9.33 2.15 1.96
C THR A 272 -8.29 2.12 3.08
N GLY A 273 -7.25 2.89 2.92
CA GLY A 273 -6.12 2.97 3.84
C GLY A 273 -4.90 3.49 3.11
N THR A 274 -3.71 3.29 3.66
CA THR A 274 -2.42 3.72 3.12
C THR A 274 -2.17 5.23 3.18
N GLN A 275 -3.19 6.05 3.24
CA GLN A 275 -3.16 7.50 3.32
C GLN A 275 -4.34 8.00 4.16
N PRO A 276 -4.26 9.23 4.72
CA PRO A 276 -5.38 9.86 5.43
C PRO A 276 -6.61 10.03 4.52
N LEU A 277 -7.78 9.67 5.04
CA LEU A 277 -9.07 9.96 4.44
C LEU A 277 -9.60 11.28 5.02
N THR A 278 -9.79 12.28 4.18
CA THR A 278 -10.36 13.56 4.63
C THR A 278 -11.88 13.47 4.81
N PRO A 279 -12.48 14.28 5.70
CA PRO A 279 -13.94 14.35 5.84
C PRO A 279 -14.66 14.63 4.52
N ALA A 280 -14.15 15.56 3.70
CA ALA A 280 -14.73 15.89 2.40
C ALA A 280 -14.74 14.69 1.44
N LEU A 281 -13.65 13.92 1.38
CA LEU A 281 -13.58 12.72 0.55
C LEU A 281 -14.50 11.62 1.09
N TYR A 282 -14.57 11.44 2.41
CA TYR A 282 -15.51 10.52 3.02
C TYR A 282 -16.96 10.85 2.63
N HIS A 283 -17.36 12.10 2.72
CA HIS A 283 -18.73 12.50 2.38
C HIS A 283 -19.05 12.27 0.90
N ARG A 284 -18.11 12.49 -0.01
CA ARG A 284 -18.29 12.12 -1.42
C ARG A 284 -18.43 10.61 -1.61
N ALA A 285 -17.60 9.81 -0.94
CA ALA A 285 -17.71 8.36 -0.99
C ALA A 285 -19.04 7.87 -0.38
N HIS A 286 -19.48 8.46 0.73
CA HIS A 286 -20.75 8.14 1.36
C HIS A 286 -21.95 8.50 0.45
N ALA A 287 -21.90 9.62 -0.25
CA ALA A 287 -22.94 10.00 -1.22
C ALA A 287 -23.06 8.98 -2.36
N MET A 288 -21.94 8.40 -2.80
CA MET A 288 -21.89 7.43 -3.90
C MET A 288 -22.20 5.98 -3.45
N PHE A 289 -21.68 5.54 -2.33
CA PHE A 289 -21.73 4.13 -1.90
C PHE A 289 -22.55 3.89 -0.62
N GLY A 290 -22.98 4.94 0.08
CA GLY A 290 -23.55 4.83 1.43
C GLY A 290 -22.47 4.58 2.50
N PRO A 291 -22.86 4.11 3.71
CA PRO A 291 -21.96 3.88 4.83
C PRO A 291 -21.14 2.59 4.66
N LYS A 292 -20.31 2.53 3.62
CA LYS A 292 -19.61 1.31 3.17
C LYS A 292 -18.07 1.40 3.26
N VAL A 293 -17.53 2.54 3.68
CA VAL A 293 -16.08 2.77 3.72
C VAL A 293 -15.48 2.10 4.97
N ARG A 294 -14.54 1.19 4.75
CA ARG A 294 -13.71 0.56 5.79
C ARG A 294 -12.29 1.10 5.71
N ILE A 295 -11.76 1.57 6.83
CA ILE A 295 -10.38 2.08 6.92
C ILE A 295 -9.51 1.08 7.64
N THR A 296 -8.27 0.92 7.18
CA THR A 296 -7.25 0.12 7.86
C THR A 296 -5.90 0.82 7.80
N PHE A 297 -5.09 0.58 8.81
CA PHE A 297 -3.68 0.93 8.84
C PHE A 297 -2.85 -0.32 8.61
N GLY A 298 -1.87 -0.20 7.74
CA GLY A 298 -0.89 -1.23 7.44
C GLY A 298 0.40 -0.60 6.95
N LYS A 299 1.49 -1.32 7.11
CA LYS A 299 2.83 -0.92 6.67
C LYS A 299 3.47 -2.08 5.92
N SER A 300 4.57 -1.79 5.22
CA SER A 300 5.34 -2.87 4.60
C SER A 300 5.90 -3.83 5.64
N GLU A 301 6.29 -3.33 6.81
CA GLU A 301 6.86 -4.10 7.92
C GLU A 301 5.80 -4.90 8.70
N CYS A 302 4.55 -4.49 8.63
CA CYS A 302 3.42 -5.21 9.20
C CYS A 302 2.20 -5.01 8.29
N VAL A 303 1.95 -6.00 7.45
CA VAL A 303 0.85 -5.93 6.47
C VAL A 303 -0.51 -5.82 7.15
N ASN A 304 -1.48 -5.28 6.40
CA ASN A 304 -2.86 -5.14 6.87
C ASN A 304 -3.42 -6.44 7.46
N PRO A 305 -4.17 -6.34 8.57
CA PRO A 305 -4.48 -5.12 9.29
C PRO A 305 -3.58 -4.90 10.51
N ILE A 306 -3.12 -3.67 10.74
CA ILE A 306 -2.61 -3.24 12.05
C ILE A 306 -3.81 -2.77 12.89
N THR A 307 -4.61 -1.86 12.33
CA THR A 307 -5.86 -1.38 12.91
C THR A 307 -6.98 -1.48 11.91
N VAL A 308 -8.22 -1.49 12.40
CA VAL A 308 -9.43 -1.55 11.59
C VAL A 308 -10.48 -0.59 12.12
N LEU A 309 -11.07 0.20 11.22
CA LEU A 309 -12.29 0.96 11.44
C LEU A 309 -13.33 0.44 10.45
N GLY A 310 -14.29 -0.35 10.93
CA GLY A 310 -15.33 -0.97 10.12
C GLY A 310 -16.28 0.06 9.49
N PRO A 311 -17.11 -0.32 8.51
CA PRO A 311 -17.95 0.63 7.78
C PRO A 311 -18.90 1.45 8.65
N GLN A 312 -19.53 0.85 9.65
CA GLN A 312 -20.44 1.55 10.57
C GLN A 312 -19.70 2.50 11.49
N ASP A 313 -18.56 2.07 12.03
CA ASP A 313 -17.73 2.91 12.89
C ASP A 313 -17.12 4.08 12.12
N THR A 314 -16.72 3.86 10.88
CA THR A 314 -16.26 4.92 9.97
C THR A 314 -17.36 5.94 9.73
N HIS A 315 -18.59 5.48 9.45
CA HIS A 315 -19.73 6.38 9.27
C HIS A 315 -20.01 7.18 10.54
N HIS A 316 -20.03 6.53 11.68
CA HIS A 316 -20.25 7.21 12.97
C HIS A 316 -19.15 8.26 13.24
N TYR A 317 -17.89 7.92 12.99
CA TYR A 317 -16.76 8.83 13.19
C TYR A 317 -16.88 10.10 12.34
N PHE A 318 -17.16 9.97 11.05
CA PHE A 318 -17.27 11.12 10.13
C PHE A 318 -18.62 11.86 10.22
N SER A 319 -19.59 11.34 10.94
CA SER A 319 -20.89 12.00 11.19
C SER A 319 -20.89 12.90 12.43
N GLN A 320 -19.77 13.00 13.15
CA GLN A 320 -19.62 13.91 14.28
C GLN A 320 -19.68 15.37 13.82
N ALA A 321 -20.17 16.27 14.67
CA ALA A 321 -20.25 17.70 14.38
C ALA A 321 -18.86 18.31 14.09
N GLU A 322 -17.85 17.85 14.83
CA GLU A 322 -16.45 18.18 14.61
C GLU A 322 -15.66 16.89 14.50
N VAL A 323 -15.06 16.65 13.32
CA VAL A 323 -14.15 15.53 13.13
C VAL A 323 -12.76 15.95 13.60
N PRO A 324 -12.16 15.25 14.58
CA PRO A 324 -10.83 15.59 15.06
C PRO A 324 -9.79 15.61 13.95
N ALA A 325 -8.80 16.49 14.05
CA ALA A 325 -7.67 16.52 13.13
C ALA A 325 -6.87 15.22 13.21
N GLY A 326 -6.35 14.78 12.07
CA GLY A 326 -5.62 13.53 11.92
C GLY A 326 -6.44 12.47 11.18
N ALA A 327 -5.83 11.31 11.00
CA ALA A 327 -6.43 10.16 10.32
C ALA A 327 -6.81 9.09 11.35
N CYS A 328 -8.08 8.97 11.68
CA CYS A 328 -8.56 7.86 12.49
C CYS A 328 -8.45 6.55 11.68
N VAL A 329 -7.68 5.61 12.20
CA VAL A 329 -7.46 4.30 11.56
C VAL A 329 -8.08 3.15 12.34
N GLY A 330 -8.80 3.46 13.42
CA GLY A 330 -9.59 2.52 14.21
C GLY A 330 -8.83 1.82 15.32
N TRP A 331 -9.37 0.70 15.76
CA TRP A 331 -8.83 -0.09 16.87
C TRP A 331 -7.77 -1.08 16.40
N PRO A 332 -6.76 -1.37 17.24
CA PRO A 332 -5.84 -2.46 16.96
C PRO A 332 -6.58 -3.76 16.64
N ALA A 333 -6.15 -4.45 15.57
CA ALA A 333 -6.70 -5.75 15.23
C ALA A 333 -6.36 -6.78 16.34
N PRO A 334 -7.11 -7.89 16.47
CA PRO A 334 -6.85 -8.89 17.51
C PRO A 334 -5.39 -9.36 17.51
N GLY A 335 -4.75 -9.30 18.69
CA GLY A 335 -3.33 -9.67 18.87
C GLY A 335 -2.31 -8.60 18.47
N VAL A 336 -2.75 -7.46 17.95
CA VAL A 336 -1.88 -6.32 17.65
C VAL A 336 -1.79 -5.43 18.90
N GLU A 337 -0.57 -5.10 19.29
CA GLU A 337 -0.28 -4.18 20.37
C GLU A 337 0.20 -2.84 19.81
N ILE A 338 -0.37 -1.76 20.33
CA ILE A 338 0.00 -0.38 19.99
C ILE A 338 0.40 0.35 21.27
N LYS A 339 1.50 1.10 21.19
CA LYS A 339 1.96 2.00 22.24
C LYS A 339 2.27 3.35 21.63
N ILE A 340 1.94 4.43 22.32
CA ILE A 340 2.34 5.79 21.95
C ILE A 340 3.52 6.18 22.83
N GLU A 341 4.63 6.48 22.22
CA GLU A 341 5.85 6.91 22.91
C GLU A 341 6.12 8.38 22.58
N ALA A 342 6.02 9.22 23.61
CA ALA A 342 6.32 10.62 23.44
C ALA A 342 7.81 10.79 23.12
N PRO A 343 8.19 11.36 21.98
CA PRO A 343 9.58 11.71 21.74
C PRO A 343 10.00 12.80 22.74
N ASP A 344 11.16 12.66 23.37
CA ASP A 344 11.69 13.54 24.44
C ASP A 344 11.65 15.05 24.15
N ALA A 345 11.35 15.44 22.95
CA ALA A 345 11.34 16.82 22.48
C ALA A 345 10.02 17.29 21.82
N LEU A 346 8.98 16.45 21.71
CA LEU A 346 7.69 16.83 21.11
C LEU A 346 6.60 17.15 22.13
N THR A 347 6.83 16.87 23.41
CA THR A 347 5.85 16.97 24.49
C THR A 347 5.52 18.40 24.95
N ALA A 348 6.22 19.41 24.48
CA ALA A 348 6.09 20.76 25.05
C ALA A 348 5.04 21.68 24.39
N GLN A 349 4.29 21.24 23.38
CA GLN A 349 3.50 22.20 22.57
C GLN A 349 1.99 21.95 22.47
N ASN A 350 1.46 20.84 23.00
CA ASN A 350 0.00 20.63 23.07
C ASN A 350 -0.36 20.02 24.43
N GLU A 351 -0.71 20.85 25.40
CA GLU A 351 -1.13 20.40 26.74
C GLU A 351 -2.42 19.57 26.75
N GLU A 352 -3.16 19.50 25.63
CA GLU A 352 -4.42 18.76 25.54
C GLU A 352 -4.31 17.38 24.85
N ARG A 353 -3.22 17.05 24.16
CA ARG A 353 -3.00 15.76 23.49
C ARG A 353 -1.56 15.28 23.64
N SER A 354 -1.41 14.05 24.10
CA SER A 354 -0.11 13.36 24.13
C SER A 354 0.15 12.66 22.78
N ASP A 355 0.42 13.42 21.72
CA ASP A 355 0.89 12.86 20.45
C ASP A 355 2.31 12.32 20.63
N GLY A 356 2.56 11.13 20.08
CA GLY A 356 3.89 10.50 20.13
C GLY A 356 4.11 9.59 18.95
N GLU A 357 5.27 8.93 18.93
CA GLU A 357 5.53 7.90 17.94
C GLU A 357 4.65 6.69 18.21
N VAL A 358 4.02 6.18 17.15
CA VAL A 358 3.27 4.94 17.20
C VAL A 358 4.24 3.76 17.15
N LEU A 359 4.29 2.99 18.20
CA LEU A 359 5.05 1.75 18.28
C LEU A 359 4.12 0.56 18.12
N LEU A 360 4.61 -0.47 17.47
CA LEU A 360 3.83 -1.63 17.05
C LEU A 360 4.52 -2.93 17.44
N ARG A 361 3.73 -3.89 17.92
CA ARG A 361 4.13 -5.28 18.11
C ARG A 361 2.99 -6.20 17.70
N SER A 362 3.27 -7.21 16.87
CA SER A 362 2.24 -8.10 16.35
C SER A 362 2.81 -9.45 15.90
N PRO A 363 2.00 -10.55 16.01
CA PRO A 363 2.40 -11.87 15.53
C PRO A 363 2.68 -11.95 14.02
N HIS A 364 2.08 -11.07 13.22
CA HIS A 364 2.25 -11.06 11.75
C HIS A 364 3.25 -9.99 11.25
N MET A 365 4.13 -9.51 12.13
CA MET A 365 5.26 -8.67 11.73
C MET A 365 6.19 -9.37 10.74
N SER A 366 6.81 -8.59 9.86
CA SER A 366 7.97 -9.06 9.10
C SER A 366 9.07 -9.55 10.04
N SER A 367 9.96 -10.41 9.56
CA SER A 367 11.12 -10.86 10.34
C SER A 367 12.24 -9.82 10.38
N GLY A 368 12.25 -8.88 9.47
CA GLY A 368 13.24 -7.81 9.40
C GLY A 368 13.31 -7.14 8.03
N LEU A 369 14.31 -6.30 7.89
CA LEU A 369 14.60 -5.52 6.69
C LEU A 369 15.94 -5.93 6.08
N ILE A 370 16.02 -5.86 4.75
CA ILE A 370 17.27 -6.06 4.01
C ILE A 370 17.59 -4.81 3.20
N ASP A 371 18.79 -4.27 3.39
CA ASP A 371 19.30 -3.11 2.66
C ASP A 371 20.80 -3.31 2.32
N SER A 372 21.49 -2.26 1.89
CA SER A 372 22.92 -2.30 1.56
C SER A 372 23.83 -2.75 2.70
N ASN A 373 23.36 -2.68 3.94
CA ASN A 373 24.09 -3.13 5.13
C ASN A 373 23.76 -4.61 5.52
N GLY A 374 22.95 -5.28 4.68
CA GLY A 374 22.51 -6.65 4.91
C GLY A 374 21.18 -6.77 5.62
N PHE A 375 20.87 -7.99 6.08
CA PHE A 375 19.64 -8.28 6.79
C PHE A 375 19.71 -7.81 8.25
N ARG A 376 18.70 -7.09 8.70
CA ARG A 376 18.53 -6.65 10.09
C ARG A 376 17.19 -7.18 10.61
N PRO A 377 17.22 -8.15 11.54
CA PRO A 377 16.00 -8.68 12.14
C PRO A 377 15.32 -7.63 13.00
N HIS A 378 13.98 -7.73 13.13
CA HIS A 378 13.29 -7.06 14.23
C HIS A 378 13.63 -7.78 15.54
N GLU A 379 13.71 -7.02 16.63
CA GLU A 379 13.89 -7.60 17.95
C GLU A 379 12.62 -8.38 18.34
N PRO A 380 12.72 -9.68 18.68
CA PRO A 380 11.53 -10.54 18.91
C PRO A 380 10.60 -10.02 20.00
N GLU A 381 11.11 -9.35 21.01
CA GLU A 381 10.36 -8.79 22.11
C GLU A 381 10.29 -7.26 22.08
N GLY A 382 10.97 -6.64 21.09
CA GLY A 382 11.06 -5.21 20.92
C GLY A 382 9.81 -4.61 20.26
N TRP A 383 9.63 -3.33 20.50
CA TRP A 383 8.63 -2.53 19.82
C TRP A 383 9.18 -2.02 18.49
N HIS A 384 8.41 -2.21 17.41
CA HIS A 384 8.76 -1.62 16.13
C HIS A 384 8.38 -0.15 16.10
N HIS A 385 9.37 0.72 15.90
CA HIS A 385 9.21 2.14 15.67
C HIS A 385 8.67 2.38 14.26
N THR A 386 7.41 2.82 14.16
CA THR A 386 6.75 2.98 12.86
C THR A 386 7.18 4.22 12.10
N GLY A 387 7.75 5.21 12.79
CA GLY A 387 8.01 6.54 12.26
C GLY A 387 6.75 7.38 12.04
N ASP A 388 5.56 6.83 12.34
CA ASP A 388 4.31 7.57 12.28
C ASP A 388 4.00 8.20 13.64
N LEU A 389 3.50 9.43 13.63
CA LEU A 389 3.01 10.15 14.79
C LEU A 389 1.51 9.93 14.97
N GLY A 390 1.07 9.86 16.20
CA GLY A 390 -0.33 9.72 16.49
C GLY A 390 -0.64 9.69 17.99
N TYR A 391 -1.90 9.44 18.31
CA TYR A 391 -2.40 9.26 19.67
C TYR A 391 -3.50 8.21 19.68
N VAL A 392 -3.88 7.76 20.87
CA VAL A 392 -5.07 6.94 21.08
C VAL A 392 -6.15 7.82 21.68
N ASP A 393 -7.31 7.87 21.04
CA ASP A 393 -8.44 8.69 21.51
C ASP A 393 -9.17 8.05 22.70
N GLN A 394 -10.15 8.77 23.26
CA GLN A 394 -10.93 8.29 24.41
C GLN A 394 -11.73 7.00 24.14
N ALA A 395 -12.04 6.71 22.87
CA ALA A 395 -12.69 5.47 22.49
C ALA A 395 -11.70 4.31 22.26
N GLY A 396 -10.39 4.54 22.41
CA GLY A 396 -9.34 3.56 22.18
C GLY A 396 -8.90 3.42 20.72
N ARG A 397 -9.32 4.34 19.84
CA ARG A 397 -8.95 4.32 18.41
C ARG A 397 -7.61 5.01 18.22
N VAL A 398 -6.80 4.47 17.32
CA VAL A 398 -5.54 5.10 16.88
C VAL A 398 -5.86 6.20 15.86
N VAL A 399 -5.31 7.39 16.09
CA VAL A 399 -5.40 8.53 15.19
C VAL A 399 -3.99 8.94 14.79
N LEU A 400 -3.67 8.83 13.50
CA LEU A 400 -2.37 9.22 12.96
C LEU A 400 -2.38 10.71 12.66
N THR A 401 -1.32 11.42 13.04
CA THR A 401 -1.20 12.87 12.88
C THR A 401 -0.09 13.29 11.93
N GLY A 402 0.79 12.38 11.53
CA GLY A 402 1.86 12.66 10.56
C GLY A 402 3.01 11.68 10.65
N ARG A 403 4.19 12.11 10.14
CA ARG A 403 5.42 11.32 10.18
C ARG A 403 6.55 12.08 10.83
N ILE A 404 7.35 11.40 11.64
CA ILE A 404 8.53 11.97 12.28
C ILE A 404 9.50 12.56 11.26
N ALA A 405 9.73 11.84 10.16
CA ALA A 405 10.64 12.26 9.09
C ALA A 405 10.20 13.52 8.32
N ASP A 406 8.91 13.86 8.40
CA ASP A 406 8.33 14.99 7.70
C ASP A 406 8.21 16.26 8.58
N VAL A 407 8.48 16.14 9.88
CA VAL A 407 8.41 17.27 10.83
C VAL A 407 9.39 18.36 10.42
N ILE A 408 8.88 19.56 10.21
CA ILE A 408 9.65 20.75 9.78
C ILE A 408 10.16 21.48 11.02
N LYS A 409 11.46 21.79 11.05
CA LYS A 409 12.11 22.54 12.13
C LYS A 409 12.31 23.98 11.71
N THR A 410 11.40 24.87 12.05
CA THR A 410 11.41 26.27 11.63
C THR A 410 11.40 27.24 12.80
N GLY A 411 12.40 28.13 12.89
CA GLY A 411 12.47 29.15 13.93
C GLY A 411 12.45 28.62 15.36
N GLY A 412 13.01 27.45 15.59
CA GLY A 412 13.00 26.76 16.88
C GLY A 412 11.72 25.93 17.17
N TYR A 413 10.72 26.00 16.31
CA TYR A 413 9.49 25.22 16.41
C TYR A 413 9.54 23.95 15.57
N ARG A 414 8.79 22.93 16.00
CA ARG A 414 8.53 21.72 15.22
C ARG A 414 7.11 21.78 14.68
N VAL A 415 6.98 21.66 13.37
CA VAL A 415 5.71 21.82 12.66
C VAL A 415 5.43 20.55 11.85
N ASN A 416 4.24 20.00 12.03
CA ASN A 416 3.77 18.87 11.24
C ASN A 416 3.12 19.40 9.95
N PRO A 417 3.67 19.13 8.76
CA PRO A 417 3.08 19.61 7.50
C PRO A 417 1.70 19.03 7.21
N ASP A 418 1.39 17.82 7.70
CA ASP A 418 0.06 17.21 7.51
C ASP A 418 -1.04 18.04 8.17
N GLU A 419 -0.77 18.67 9.32
CA GLU A 419 -1.71 19.56 10.00
C GLU A 419 -2.10 20.75 9.14
N ILE A 420 -1.15 21.31 8.40
CA ILE A 420 -1.36 22.43 7.49
C ILE A 420 -2.15 21.95 6.25
N GLU A 421 -1.75 20.82 5.68
CA GLU A 421 -2.42 20.26 4.50
C GLU A 421 -3.90 19.96 4.75
N VAL A 422 -4.24 19.43 5.94
CA VAL A 422 -5.64 19.18 6.33
C VAL A 422 -6.47 20.48 6.34
N GLN A 423 -5.93 21.57 6.85
CA GLN A 423 -6.62 22.86 6.85
C GLN A 423 -6.83 23.39 5.43
N LEU A 424 -5.86 23.18 4.54
CA LEU A 424 -5.93 23.64 3.15
C LEU A 424 -6.79 22.76 2.27
N ALA A 425 -6.89 21.47 2.55
CA ALA A 425 -7.70 20.51 1.77
C ALA A 425 -9.22 20.71 1.89
N ALA A 426 -9.67 21.48 2.87
CA ALA A 426 -11.11 21.75 3.09
C ALA A 426 -11.78 22.54 1.97
N ASN A 427 -11.03 23.15 1.07
CA ASN A 427 -11.54 23.99 -0.01
C ASN A 427 -10.90 23.61 -1.36
N ALA A 428 -11.65 23.86 -2.45
CA ALA A 428 -11.22 23.56 -3.83
C ALA A 428 -10.26 24.64 -4.39
N LEU A 429 -9.16 24.92 -3.69
CA LEU A 429 -8.17 25.94 -4.07
C LEU A 429 -7.29 25.51 -5.25
N CYS A 430 -7.09 24.20 -5.37
CA CYS A 430 -6.19 23.58 -6.32
C CYS A 430 -6.57 22.10 -6.48
N ALA A 431 -6.00 21.43 -7.47
CA ALA A 431 -6.21 20.01 -7.67
C ALA A 431 -5.55 19.18 -6.55
N GLN A 432 -4.34 19.59 -6.13
CA GLN A 432 -3.57 18.94 -5.07
C GLN A 432 -2.59 19.92 -4.45
N ILE A 433 -2.34 19.79 -3.15
CA ILE A 433 -1.35 20.59 -2.41
C ILE A 433 -0.43 19.69 -1.60
N CYS A 434 0.83 20.11 -1.49
CA CYS A 434 1.84 19.47 -0.65
C CYS A 434 2.55 20.56 0.16
N VAL A 435 2.61 20.40 1.47
CA VAL A 435 3.38 21.26 2.35
C VAL A 435 4.71 20.57 2.66
N THR A 436 5.81 21.25 2.36
CA THR A 436 7.16 20.76 2.58
C THR A 436 8.05 21.86 3.13
N SER A 437 9.35 21.65 3.18
CA SER A 437 10.31 22.66 3.64
C SER A 437 11.49 22.83 2.69
N LEU A 438 12.11 24.00 2.78
CA LEU A 438 13.40 24.29 2.17
C LEU A 438 14.40 24.63 3.28
N ALA A 439 15.63 24.16 3.16
CA ALA A 439 16.70 24.50 4.09
C ALA A 439 16.96 26.01 4.09
N SER A 440 17.18 26.58 5.27
CA SER A 440 17.42 28.00 5.49
C SER A 440 18.47 28.22 6.59
N ASP A 441 19.43 29.04 6.32
CA ASP A 441 20.42 29.43 7.34
C ASP A 441 19.79 30.30 8.44
N TYR A 442 18.75 31.07 8.08
CA TYR A 442 18.06 31.95 9.01
C TYR A 442 17.00 31.23 9.87
N TRP A 443 16.18 30.35 9.25
CA TRP A 443 15.05 29.70 9.91
C TRP A 443 15.31 28.25 10.32
N GLY A 444 16.39 27.63 9.89
CA GLY A 444 16.62 26.21 9.87
C GLY A 444 15.90 25.57 8.66
N GLU A 445 14.58 25.64 8.66
CA GLU A 445 13.75 25.25 7.54
C GLU A 445 12.64 26.29 7.30
N ILE A 446 12.29 26.52 6.04
CA ILE A 446 11.17 27.40 5.65
C ILE A 446 10.03 26.54 5.16
N ILE A 447 8.84 26.73 5.73
CA ILE A 447 7.64 26.04 5.27
C ILE A 447 7.22 26.61 3.92
N VAL A 448 7.02 25.71 2.94
CA VAL A 448 6.55 26.04 1.59
C VAL A 448 5.30 25.21 1.24
N ALA A 449 4.26 25.87 0.74
CA ALA A 449 3.09 25.23 0.15
C ALA A 449 3.27 25.16 -1.37
N VAL A 450 3.20 23.95 -1.92
CA VAL A 450 3.36 23.70 -3.36
C VAL A 450 2.09 23.05 -3.88
N ALA A 451 1.49 23.63 -4.92
CA ALA A 451 0.20 23.17 -5.43
C ALA A 451 0.18 22.98 -6.95
N GLU A 452 -0.60 22.02 -7.42
CA GLU A 452 -0.91 21.80 -8.84
C GLU A 452 -2.38 22.13 -9.12
N GLY A 453 -2.67 22.59 -10.34
CA GLY A 453 -4.03 22.92 -10.77
C GLY A 453 -4.63 24.10 -9.99
N THR A 454 -3.84 25.17 -9.77
CA THR A 454 -4.19 26.30 -8.92
C THR A 454 -5.14 27.28 -9.59
N GLN A 455 -6.01 27.93 -8.79
CA GLN A 455 -6.77 29.11 -9.17
C GLN A 455 -5.86 30.37 -9.05
N PRO A 456 -6.15 31.48 -9.76
CA PRO A 456 -5.28 32.66 -9.74
C PRO A 456 -5.02 33.26 -8.35
N ASP A 457 -5.97 33.16 -7.44
CA ASP A 457 -5.94 33.74 -6.09
C ASP A 457 -5.68 32.68 -4.98
N TRP A 458 -5.25 31.48 -5.37
CA TRP A 458 -5.12 30.34 -4.45
C TRP A 458 -4.23 30.64 -3.22
N GLN A 459 -3.17 31.41 -3.38
CA GLN A 459 -2.29 31.78 -2.27
C GLN A 459 -3.03 32.62 -1.23
N GLN A 460 -3.77 33.65 -1.65
CA GLN A 460 -4.54 34.51 -0.75
C GLN A 460 -5.61 33.71 0.00
N GLN A 461 -6.24 32.77 -0.68
CA GLN A 461 -7.21 31.89 -0.07
C GLN A 461 -6.55 30.93 0.95
N CYS A 462 -5.36 30.39 0.66
CA CYS A 462 -4.58 29.61 1.63
C CYS A 462 -4.25 30.45 2.88
N GLU A 463 -3.76 31.66 2.70
CA GLU A 463 -3.43 32.56 3.80
C GLU A 463 -4.65 32.89 4.66
N ALA A 464 -5.82 33.10 4.05
CA ALA A 464 -7.07 33.33 4.77
C ALA A 464 -7.49 32.10 5.60
N LEU A 465 -7.41 30.91 5.04
CA LEU A 465 -7.75 29.65 5.75
C LEU A 465 -6.84 29.38 6.95
N LEU A 466 -5.58 29.77 6.84
CA LEU A 466 -4.58 29.51 7.87
C LEU A 466 -4.50 30.63 8.94
N GLN A 467 -5.36 31.66 8.86
CA GLN A 467 -5.35 32.76 9.84
C GLN A 467 -5.57 32.29 11.29
N GLY A 468 -6.35 31.21 11.47
CA GLY A 468 -6.58 30.61 12.78
C GLY A 468 -5.41 29.82 13.34
N MET A 469 -4.42 29.47 12.51
CA MET A 469 -3.23 28.75 12.95
C MET A 469 -2.16 29.69 13.52
N SER A 470 -1.34 29.18 14.43
CA SER A 470 -0.19 29.90 14.96
C SER A 470 0.75 30.35 13.83
N ARG A 471 1.33 31.53 13.96
CA ARG A 471 2.11 32.19 12.91
C ARG A 471 3.30 31.36 12.41
N HIS A 472 3.94 30.59 13.31
CA HIS A 472 5.09 29.74 12.99
C HIS A 472 4.68 28.49 12.17
N LYS A 473 3.40 28.11 12.16
CA LYS A 473 2.87 26.97 11.36
C LYS A 473 2.47 27.38 9.95
N ARG A 474 2.42 28.66 9.63
CA ARG A 474 1.95 29.13 8.31
C ARG A 474 3.09 29.06 7.30
N PRO A 475 2.84 28.61 6.07
CA PRO A 475 3.81 28.69 4.98
C PRO A 475 4.28 30.12 4.76
N ARG A 476 5.57 30.29 4.51
CA ARG A 476 6.18 31.58 4.13
C ARG A 476 6.32 31.73 2.63
N LEU A 477 6.26 30.59 1.92
CA LEU A 477 6.45 30.52 0.48
C LEU A 477 5.32 29.71 -0.14
N TYR A 478 4.90 30.10 -1.33
CA TYR A 478 3.85 29.47 -2.10
C TYR A 478 4.32 29.28 -3.55
N VAL A 479 4.19 28.07 -4.09
CA VAL A 479 4.65 27.74 -5.43
C VAL A 479 3.55 26.97 -6.17
N SER A 480 3.24 27.43 -7.38
CA SER A 480 2.38 26.67 -8.31
C SER A 480 3.23 25.86 -9.26
N VAL A 481 2.90 24.59 -9.44
CA VAL A 481 3.59 23.66 -10.35
C VAL A 481 2.60 23.00 -11.29
N GLN A 482 3.09 22.50 -12.42
CA GLN A 482 2.26 21.78 -13.39
C GLN A 482 1.78 20.44 -12.85
N ALA A 483 2.68 19.70 -12.17
CA ALA A 483 2.38 18.44 -11.53
C ALA A 483 3.30 18.22 -10.32
N LEU A 484 2.73 17.70 -9.23
CA LEU A 484 3.51 17.29 -8.07
C LEU A 484 4.18 15.93 -8.32
N PRO A 485 5.46 15.76 -7.93
CA PRO A 485 6.16 14.49 -8.10
C PRO A 485 5.50 13.38 -7.28
N ARG A 486 5.23 12.26 -7.93
CA ARG A 486 4.65 11.07 -7.31
C ARG A 486 5.57 9.87 -7.50
N ASN A 487 5.59 8.99 -6.51
CA ASN A 487 6.25 7.70 -6.64
C ASN A 487 5.40 6.74 -7.51
N PRO A 488 5.92 5.55 -7.89
CA PRO A 488 5.17 4.58 -8.69
C PRO A 488 3.83 4.13 -8.08
N GLN A 489 3.65 4.30 -6.76
CA GLN A 489 2.39 4.02 -6.05
C GLN A 489 1.43 5.22 -6.01
N GLY A 490 1.76 6.32 -6.70
CA GLY A 490 0.94 7.53 -6.76
C GLY A 490 1.04 8.45 -5.54
N LYS A 491 1.92 8.16 -4.57
CA LYS A 491 2.14 9.00 -3.38
C LYS A 491 3.06 10.16 -3.69
N ILE A 492 2.70 11.36 -3.19
CA ILE A 492 3.55 12.54 -3.27
C ILE A 492 4.70 12.40 -2.27
N SER A 493 5.92 12.67 -2.74
CA SER A 493 7.12 12.70 -1.90
C SER A 493 7.51 14.14 -1.58
N ARG A 494 7.38 14.56 -0.31
CA ARG A 494 7.77 15.92 0.14
C ARG A 494 9.21 16.25 -0.23
N LYS A 495 10.12 15.29 -0.10
CA LYS A 495 11.52 15.46 -0.50
C LYS A 495 11.69 15.71 -2.00
N ALA A 496 10.90 15.01 -2.84
CA ALA A 496 10.93 15.26 -4.28
C ALA A 496 10.30 16.61 -4.65
N VAL A 497 9.27 17.04 -3.92
CA VAL A 497 8.65 18.36 -4.08
C VAL A 497 9.64 19.47 -3.70
N SER A 498 10.37 19.36 -2.59
CA SER A 498 11.42 20.31 -2.22
C SER A 498 12.50 20.42 -3.28
N LYS A 499 12.95 19.28 -3.84
CA LYS A 499 13.91 19.25 -4.95
C LYS A 499 13.38 19.93 -6.21
N LEU A 500 12.10 19.71 -6.54
CA LEU A 500 11.45 20.35 -7.69
C LEU A 500 11.45 21.89 -7.53
N VAL A 501 11.09 22.38 -6.33
CA VAL A 501 11.11 23.83 -6.06
C VAL A 501 12.50 24.40 -6.27
N LEU A 502 13.54 23.77 -5.71
CA LEU A 502 14.94 24.22 -5.86
C LEU A 502 15.51 24.06 -7.28
N ALA A 503 14.95 23.13 -8.07
CA ALA A 503 15.33 22.97 -9.48
C ALA A 503 14.72 24.05 -10.39
N THR A 504 13.63 24.69 -9.94
CA THR A 504 12.89 25.68 -10.73
C THR A 504 13.00 27.10 -10.17
N HIS A 505 13.42 27.24 -8.92
CA HIS A 505 13.50 28.52 -8.22
C HIS A 505 14.79 28.63 -7.40
N LYS A 506 15.29 29.85 -7.31
CA LYS A 506 16.37 30.23 -6.38
C LYS A 506 15.74 30.74 -5.08
N LEU A 507 16.16 30.20 -3.94
CA LEU A 507 15.77 30.70 -2.64
C LEU A 507 16.64 31.92 -2.29
N LEU A 508 16.00 33.06 -2.03
CA LEU A 508 16.59 34.21 -1.36
C LEU A 508 16.25 34.11 0.12
N ASP A 509 17.21 33.58 0.89
CA ASP A 509 17.05 33.32 2.32
C ASP A 509 17.14 34.63 3.15
N GLY A 510 16.59 34.59 4.37
CA GLY A 510 16.60 35.69 5.32
C GLY A 510 15.31 35.80 6.13
N SER A 511 15.13 36.90 6.85
CA SER A 511 13.95 37.15 7.68
C SER A 511 12.62 37.15 6.87
N HIS A 512 12.71 37.57 5.60
CA HIS A 512 11.59 37.57 4.64
C HIS A 512 12.01 36.79 3.38
N PRO A 513 11.96 35.45 3.43
CA PRO A 513 12.44 34.64 2.32
C PRO A 513 11.55 34.81 1.08
N ARG A 514 12.17 34.69 -0.09
CA ARG A 514 11.48 34.76 -1.40
C ARG A 514 12.04 33.71 -2.35
N LEU A 515 11.24 33.33 -3.31
CA LEU A 515 11.63 32.46 -4.42
C LEU A 515 11.66 33.28 -5.72
N GLU A 516 12.74 33.16 -6.46
CA GLU A 516 12.89 33.73 -7.79
C GLU A 516 12.95 32.59 -8.81
N PRO A 517 12.10 32.61 -9.87
CA PRO A 517 12.20 31.62 -10.93
C PRO A 517 13.62 31.62 -11.53
N LEU A 518 14.18 30.43 -11.75
CA LEU A 518 15.42 30.29 -12.48
C LEU A 518 15.16 30.64 -13.96
N SER A 519 15.96 31.55 -14.52
CA SER A 519 15.92 31.81 -15.96
C SER A 519 16.32 30.54 -16.70
N ASN A 520 15.48 30.11 -17.66
CA ASN A 520 15.79 29.02 -18.57
C ASN A 520 17.03 29.30 -19.40
#